data_cf37837b75db124b5e7c99b921976fd5
#
_entry.id   cf37837b75db124b5e7c99b921976fd5
#
_cell.length_a   1.000
_cell.length_b   1.000
_cell.length_c   1.000
_cell.angle_alpha   90.00
_cell.angle_beta   90.00
_cell.angle_gamma   90.00
#
_symmetry.space_group_name_H-M   'P 1'
#
loop_
_entity.id
_entity.type
_entity.pdbx_description
1 polymer ?
#
loop_
_entity_poly.entity_id
_entity_poly.type
_entity_poly.pdbx_seq_one_letter_code
_entity_poly.pdbx_strand_id
1 'polypeptide(L)'
;MIEYREFGAEELSRVQALYEDAGWTAYLGGTDKLARAFAMSLYVLGAFRNGMLVGFVRCVGDGAHIVYVQDLIVDRPYRRQGIGRDLLWKAREAYRHVRMFALMTDASDGNANAFYQTMKMKSCKDAGLTAYFW
;
A
#
# COMPACT_ATOMS: atom_id res chain seq x y z
N MET A 1 17.68 8.40 -7.90
CA MET A 1 17.67 7.66 -6.63
C MET A 1 16.34 7.87 -5.91
N ILE A 2 15.81 6.83 -5.34
CA ILE A 2 14.53 6.87 -4.60
C ILE A 2 14.84 7.00 -3.12
N GLU A 3 14.21 7.98 -2.47
CA GLU A 3 14.24 8.14 -1.02
C GLU A 3 12.96 7.60 -0.43
N TYR A 4 13.05 6.76 0.60
CA TYR A 4 11.90 6.21 1.31
C TYR A 4 11.77 6.90 2.66
N ARG A 5 10.62 7.53 2.91
CA ARG A 5 10.33 8.19 4.20
C ARG A 5 8.85 8.22 4.48
N GLU A 6 8.50 8.26 5.74
CA GLU A 6 7.11 8.42 6.14
C GLU A 6 6.64 9.84 5.80
N PHE A 7 5.34 9.97 5.55
CA PHE A 7 4.74 11.26 5.23
C PHE A 7 3.33 11.35 5.81
N GLY A 8 2.76 12.53 5.80
CA GLY A 8 1.44 12.82 6.33
C GLY A 8 0.62 13.73 5.41
N ALA A 9 -0.15 14.63 6.03
CA ALA A 9 -1.13 15.46 5.33
C ALA A 9 -0.53 16.36 4.24
N GLU A 10 0.75 16.67 4.32
CA GLU A 10 1.43 17.55 3.37
C GLU A 10 1.48 16.96 1.95
N GLU A 11 1.31 15.65 1.81
CA GLU A 11 1.36 14.97 0.51
C GLU A 11 -0.01 14.58 -0.03
N LEU A 12 -1.12 14.94 0.63
CA LEU A 12 -2.45 14.47 0.23
C LEU A 12 -2.85 14.88 -1.19
N SER A 13 -2.44 16.04 -1.66
CA SER A 13 -2.72 16.45 -3.04
C SER A 13 -2.06 15.49 -4.03
N ARG A 14 -0.84 15.10 -3.75
CA ARG A 14 -0.11 14.16 -4.61
C ARG A 14 -0.69 12.76 -4.51
N VAL A 15 -1.12 12.36 -3.32
CA VAL A 15 -1.82 11.08 -3.09
C VAL A 15 -3.09 11.00 -3.96
N GLN A 16 -3.89 12.07 -3.97
CA GLN A 16 -5.09 12.13 -4.80
C GLN A 16 -4.76 11.97 -6.29
N ALA A 17 -3.71 12.62 -6.76
CA ALA A 17 -3.27 12.49 -8.14
C ALA A 17 -2.86 11.06 -8.49
N LEU A 18 -2.19 10.37 -7.57
CA LEU A 18 -1.81 8.96 -7.75
C LEU A 18 -3.05 8.06 -7.82
N TYR A 19 -4.06 8.29 -6.96
CA TYR A 19 -5.31 7.54 -7.00
C TYR A 19 -6.05 7.77 -8.33
N GLU A 20 -6.16 9.01 -8.78
CA GLU A 20 -6.82 9.34 -10.04
C GLU A 20 -6.15 8.62 -11.21
N ASP A 21 -4.83 8.68 -11.29
CA ASP A 21 -4.06 8.07 -12.36
C ASP A 21 -4.19 6.54 -12.36
N ALA A 22 -4.32 5.94 -11.19
CA ALA A 22 -4.53 4.49 -11.05
C ALA A 22 -5.99 4.07 -11.26
N GLY A 23 -6.92 5.01 -11.37
CA GLY A 23 -8.35 4.71 -11.49
C GLY A 23 -9.02 4.32 -10.17
N TRP A 24 -8.41 4.62 -9.05
CA TRP A 24 -8.94 4.30 -7.71
C TRP A 24 -9.90 5.40 -7.25
N THR A 25 -11.03 5.51 -7.92
CA THR A 25 -11.99 6.61 -7.74
C THR A 25 -12.74 6.56 -6.41
N ALA A 26 -12.80 5.40 -5.76
CA ALA A 26 -13.48 5.26 -4.48
C ALA A 26 -12.88 6.15 -3.37
N TYR A 27 -11.62 6.55 -3.52
CA TYR A 27 -10.94 7.40 -2.54
C TYR A 27 -11.11 8.91 -2.81
N LEU A 28 -11.77 9.27 -3.89
CA LEU A 28 -11.84 10.66 -4.36
C LEU A 28 -13.08 11.41 -3.86
N GLY A 29 -13.86 10.82 -2.96
CA GLY A 29 -15.13 11.35 -2.52
C GLY A 29 -15.09 12.51 -1.52
N GLY A 30 -13.90 12.98 -1.12
CA GLY A 30 -13.77 14.11 -0.20
C GLY A 30 -12.42 14.16 0.49
N THR A 31 -11.87 15.38 0.60
CA THR A 31 -10.55 15.60 1.19
C THR A 31 -10.52 15.32 2.69
N ASP A 32 -11.59 15.64 3.42
CA ASP A 32 -11.66 15.42 4.87
C ASP A 32 -11.63 13.94 5.21
N LYS A 33 -12.33 13.13 4.43
CA LYS A 33 -12.34 11.67 4.62
C LYS A 33 -10.97 11.08 4.37
N LEU A 34 -10.29 11.52 3.31
CA LEU A 34 -8.96 11.07 2.98
C LEU A 34 -7.95 11.47 4.05
N ALA A 35 -8.01 12.73 4.50
CA ALA A 35 -7.14 13.23 5.57
C ALA A 35 -7.30 12.42 6.85
N ARG A 36 -8.54 12.10 7.22
CA ARG A 36 -8.82 11.29 8.41
C ARG A 36 -8.30 9.87 8.24
N ALA A 37 -8.49 9.27 7.05
CA ALA A 37 -8.00 7.92 6.78
C ALA A 37 -6.47 7.84 6.92
N PHE A 38 -5.75 8.83 6.40
CA PHE A 38 -4.29 8.87 6.54
C PHE A 38 -3.86 9.13 7.98
N ALA A 39 -4.53 10.04 8.68
CA ALA A 39 -4.23 10.33 10.09
C ALA A 39 -4.43 9.11 10.99
N MET A 40 -5.38 8.25 10.66
CA MET A 40 -5.69 7.03 11.41
C MET A 40 -4.92 5.82 10.92
N SER A 41 -4.11 5.95 9.90
CA SER A 41 -3.30 4.84 9.40
C SER A 41 -2.15 4.53 10.34
N LEU A 42 -1.83 3.23 10.45
CA LEU A 42 -0.74 2.76 11.30
C LEU A 42 0.62 3.15 10.73
N TYR A 43 0.78 3.04 9.41
CA TYR A 43 2.06 3.22 8.76
C TYR A 43 1.84 3.72 7.33
N VAL A 44 2.49 4.81 6.99
CA VAL A 44 2.43 5.40 5.66
C VAL A 44 3.85 5.72 5.22
N LEU A 45 4.36 4.93 4.28
CA LEU A 45 5.72 5.10 3.76
C LEU A 45 5.66 5.52 2.30
N GLY A 46 6.32 6.60 1.97
CA GLY A 46 6.41 7.10 0.60
C GLY A 46 7.76 6.80 -0.05
N ALA A 47 7.71 6.66 -1.35
CA ALA A 47 8.87 6.65 -2.23
C ALA A 47 8.94 8.00 -2.95
N PHE A 48 10.06 8.68 -2.83
CA PHE A 48 10.25 10.04 -3.38
C PHE A 48 11.38 10.05 -4.38
N ARG A 49 11.15 10.71 -5.50
CA ARG A 49 12.19 10.98 -6.49
C ARG A 49 12.32 12.48 -6.66
N ASN A 50 13.51 13.01 -6.37
CA ASN A 50 13.77 14.47 -6.42
C ASN A 50 12.71 15.26 -5.63
N GLY A 51 12.32 14.74 -4.45
CA GLY A 51 11.35 15.39 -3.58
C GLY A 51 9.88 15.16 -3.95
N MET A 52 9.59 14.50 -5.06
CA MET A 52 8.21 14.22 -5.49
C MET A 52 7.79 12.80 -5.09
N LEU A 53 6.64 12.67 -4.46
CA LEU A 53 6.07 11.38 -4.11
C LEU A 53 5.69 10.62 -5.40
N VAL A 54 6.31 9.46 -5.60
CA VAL A 54 6.09 8.61 -6.79
C VAL A 54 5.45 7.27 -6.47
N GLY A 55 5.24 6.98 -5.20
CA GLY A 55 4.55 5.77 -4.76
C GLY A 55 4.48 5.74 -3.25
N PHE A 56 3.60 4.89 -2.72
CA PHE A 56 3.51 4.72 -1.26
C PHE A 56 2.84 3.40 -0.90
N VAL A 57 3.05 3.00 0.34
CA VAL A 57 2.33 1.92 1.01
C VAL A 57 1.60 2.51 2.21
N ARG A 58 0.34 2.14 2.39
CA ARG A 58 -0.46 2.57 3.55
C ARG A 58 -1.02 1.34 4.24
N CYS A 59 -0.76 1.24 5.54
CA CYS A 59 -1.16 0.11 6.35
C CYS A 59 -2.05 0.56 7.49
N VAL A 60 -3.00 -0.29 7.84
CA VAL A 60 -3.89 -0.14 8.99
C VAL A 60 -3.79 -1.38 9.87
N GLY A 61 -4.20 -1.27 11.12
CA GLY A 61 -4.13 -2.37 12.07
C GLY A 61 -3.65 -1.90 13.43
N ASP A 62 -3.49 -2.83 14.35
CA ASP A 62 -3.01 -2.49 15.69
C ASP A 62 -1.47 -2.48 15.81
N GLY A 63 -0.77 -3.02 14.83
CA GLY A 63 0.68 -3.08 14.83
C GLY A 63 1.28 -4.06 15.83
N ALA A 64 0.44 -4.72 16.61
CA ALA A 64 0.85 -5.72 17.60
C ALA A 64 0.54 -7.14 17.11
N HIS A 65 -0.67 -7.36 16.63
CA HIS A 65 -1.15 -8.66 16.16
C HIS A 65 -1.47 -8.66 14.67
N ILE A 66 -1.89 -7.54 14.12
CA ILE A 66 -2.35 -7.45 12.74
C ILE A 66 -1.88 -6.17 12.06
N VAL A 67 -1.47 -6.33 10.80
CA VAL A 67 -1.25 -5.24 9.86
C VAL A 67 -1.94 -5.61 8.55
N TYR A 68 -2.72 -4.70 8.04
CA TYR A 68 -3.37 -4.83 6.75
C TYR A 68 -2.87 -3.75 5.79
N VAL A 69 -2.35 -4.16 4.65
CA VAL A 69 -1.91 -3.21 3.60
C VAL A 69 -3.16 -2.77 2.84
N GLN A 70 -3.56 -1.52 3.05
CA GLN A 70 -4.72 -0.97 2.36
C GLN A 70 -4.37 -0.47 0.97
N ASP A 71 -3.25 0.22 0.83
CA ASP A 71 -2.81 0.76 -0.45
C ASP A 71 -1.35 0.41 -0.70
N LEU A 72 -1.06 0.00 -1.93
CA LEU A 72 0.29 -0.07 -2.48
C LEU A 72 0.20 0.43 -3.91
N ILE A 73 0.79 1.58 -4.17
CA ILE A 73 0.66 2.24 -5.46
C ILE A 73 1.99 2.83 -5.89
N VAL A 74 2.29 2.73 -7.17
CA VAL A 74 3.47 3.35 -7.79
C VAL A 74 3.02 4.06 -9.06
N ASP A 75 3.45 5.30 -9.21
CA ASP A 75 3.15 6.10 -10.40
C ASP A 75 3.69 5.42 -11.65
N ARG A 76 2.93 5.43 -12.73
CA ARG A 76 3.23 4.67 -13.95
C ARG A 76 4.64 4.84 -14.49
N PRO A 77 5.17 6.08 -14.60
CA PRO A 77 6.53 6.25 -15.13
C PRO A 77 7.63 5.59 -14.29
N TYR A 78 7.30 5.27 -13.04
CA TYR A 78 8.27 4.73 -12.08
C TYR A 78 8.05 3.25 -11.78
N ARG A 79 7.11 2.60 -12.46
CA ARG A 79 6.86 1.16 -12.30
C ARG A 79 7.98 0.33 -12.89
N ARG A 80 8.05 -0.94 -12.47
CA ARG A 80 9.04 -1.93 -12.89
C ARG A 80 10.48 -1.56 -12.54
N GLN A 81 10.65 -0.77 -11.49
CA GLN A 81 11.97 -0.36 -10.97
C GLN A 81 12.21 -0.87 -9.55
N GLY A 82 11.32 -1.73 -9.04
CA GLY A 82 11.46 -2.31 -7.71
C GLY A 82 10.91 -1.45 -6.58
N ILE A 83 10.24 -0.33 -6.87
CA ILE A 83 9.71 0.58 -5.84
C ILE A 83 8.60 -0.10 -5.04
N GLY A 84 7.65 -0.76 -5.71
CA GLY A 84 6.57 -1.48 -5.03
C GLY A 84 7.09 -2.58 -4.13
N ARG A 85 8.07 -3.33 -4.61
CA ARG A 85 8.76 -4.36 -3.83
C ARG A 85 9.40 -3.77 -2.58
N ASP A 86 10.13 -2.68 -2.73
CA ASP A 86 10.83 -2.05 -1.61
C ASP A 86 9.84 -1.49 -0.58
N LEU A 87 8.76 -0.86 -1.03
CA LEU A 87 7.72 -0.34 -0.15
C LEU A 87 7.08 -1.47 0.67
N LEU A 88 6.65 -2.53 0.01
CA LEU A 88 6.01 -3.66 0.68
C LEU A 88 6.97 -4.34 1.64
N TRP A 89 8.21 -4.55 1.22
CA TRP A 89 9.22 -5.17 2.06
C TRP A 89 9.54 -4.33 3.29
N LYS A 90 9.68 -3.02 3.14
CA LYS A 90 9.92 -2.13 4.28
C LYS A 90 8.77 -2.15 5.28
N ALA A 91 7.53 -2.18 4.81
CA ALA A 91 6.38 -2.31 5.68
C ALA A 91 6.41 -3.65 6.43
N ARG A 92 6.71 -4.73 5.73
CA ARG A 92 6.81 -6.06 6.34
C ARG A 92 7.91 -6.11 7.40
N GLU A 93 9.08 -5.53 7.12
CA GLU A 93 10.18 -5.47 8.07
C GLU A 93 9.81 -4.66 9.32
N ALA A 94 9.12 -3.54 9.14
CA ALA A 94 8.70 -2.70 10.26
C ALA A 94 7.74 -3.45 11.21
N TYR A 95 6.95 -4.39 10.69
CA TYR A 95 5.95 -5.13 11.44
C TYR A 95 6.14 -6.65 11.31
N ARG A 96 7.39 -7.08 11.28
CA ARG A 96 7.72 -8.51 11.13
C ARG A 96 7.14 -9.36 12.24
N HIS A 97 6.99 -8.81 13.43
CA HIS A 97 6.54 -9.51 14.62
C HIS A 97 5.04 -9.82 14.65
N VAL A 98 4.22 -9.17 13.81
CA VAL A 98 2.77 -9.37 13.87
C VAL A 98 2.39 -10.78 13.40
N ARG A 99 1.34 -11.32 14.03
CA ARG A 99 0.82 -12.63 13.65
C ARG A 99 0.20 -12.65 12.25
N MET A 100 -0.49 -11.56 11.88
CA MET A 100 -1.15 -11.47 10.59
C MET A 100 -0.71 -10.21 9.86
N PHE A 101 -0.08 -10.41 8.71
CA PHE A 101 0.25 -9.34 7.77
C PHE A 101 -0.42 -9.70 6.46
N ALA A 102 -1.45 -8.96 6.08
CA ALA A 102 -2.34 -9.38 5.00
C ALA A 102 -2.71 -8.21 4.09
N LEU A 103 -3.18 -8.53 2.91
CA LEU A 103 -3.77 -7.58 1.97
C LEU A 103 -4.80 -8.30 1.12
N MET A 104 -5.66 -7.52 0.46
CA MET A 104 -6.55 -8.05 -0.57
C MET A 104 -6.26 -7.33 -1.88
N THR A 105 -6.38 -8.04 -2.98
CA THR A 105 -6.30 -7.49 -4.32
C THR A 105 -7.38 -8.13 -5.18
N ASP A 106 -7.71 -7.50 -6.29
CA ASP A 106 -8.70 -8.04 -7.21
C ASP A 106 -8.20 -9.37 -7.79
N ALA A 107 -9.01 -10.41 -7.67
CA ALA A 107 -8.66 -11.73 -8.18
C ALA A 107 -8.38 -11.73 -9.69
N SER A 108 -8.98 -10.80 -10.42
CA SER A 108 -8.79 -10.67 -11.87
C SER A 108 -7.56 -9.86 -12.26
N ASP A 109 -6.91 -9.19 -11.32
CA ASP A 109 -5.71 -8.40 -11.59
C ASP A 109 -4.49 -9.31 -11.65
N GLY A 110 -4.18 -9.84 -12.86
CA GLY A 110 -3.08 -10.78 -13.05
C GLY A 110 -1.72 -10.19 -12.72
N ASN A 111 -1.51 -8.91 -12.98
CA ASN A 111 -0.22 -8.25 -12.70
C ASN A 111 0.01 -8.12 -11.20
N ALA A 112 -1.01 -7.67 -10.46
CA ALA A 112 -0.91 -7.55 -9.01
C ALA A 112 -0.71 -8.92 -8.35
N ASN A 113 -1.48 -9.91 -8.76
CA ASN A 113 -1.36 -11.26 -8.20
C ASN A 113 0.02 -11.86 -8.47
N ALA A 114 0.55 -11.70 -9.69
CA ALA A 114 1.89 -12.16 -10.01
C ALA A 114 2.95 -11.47 -9.14
N PHE A 115 2.79 -10.16 -8.91
CA PHE A 115 3.69 -9.40 -8.07
C PHE A 115 3.71 -9.96 -6.63
N TYR A 116 2.56 -10.18 -6.02
CA TYR A 116 2.51 -10.71 -4.65
C TYR A 116 3.09 -12.12 -4.56
N GLN A 117 2.92 -12.92 -5.59
CA GLN A 117 3.55 -14.25 -5.66
C GLN A 117 5.08 -14.14 -5.71
N THR A 118 5.63 -13.18 -6.45
CA THR A 118 7.09 -12.96 -6.45
C THR A 118 7.61 -12.51 -5.08
N MET A 119 6.77 -11.87 -4.28
CA MET A 119 7.09 -11.48 -2.90
C MET A 119 6.99 -12.66 -1.92
N LYS A 120 6.66 -13.86 -2.40
CA LYS A 120 6.49 -15.07 -1.58
C LYS A 120 5.29 -15.01 -0.65
N MET A 121 4.30 -14.18 -0.96
CA MET A 121 3.03 -14.17 -0.24
C MET A 121 2.16 -15.34 -0.71
N LYS A 122 1.41 -15.90 0.22
CA LYS A 122 0.47 -17.00 -0.08
C LYS A 122 -0.94 -16.41 -0.22
N SER A 123 -1.72 -16.95 -1.15
CA SER A 123 -3.16 -16.68 -1.16
C SER A 123 -3.80 -17.24 0.11
N CYS A 124 -4.95 -16.72 0.50
CA CYS A 124 -5.69 -17.26 1.66
C CYS A 124 -5.94 -18.75 1.50
N LYS A 125 -6.31 -19.20 0.30
CA LYS A 125 -6.54 -20.61 0.01
C LYS A 125 -5.30 -21.47 0.30
N ASP A 126 -4.13 -21.03 -0.16
CA ASP A 126 -2.89 -21.77 0.04
C ASP A 126 -2.44 -21.76 1.50
N ALA A 127 -2.83 -20.76 2.27
CA ALA A 127 -2.55 -20.65 3.70
C ALA A 127 -3.60 -21.37 4.57
N GLY A 128 -4.59 -22.02 3.95
CA GLY A 128 -5.66 -22.68 4.68
C GLY A 128 -6.70 -21.73 5.27
N LEU A 129 -6.81 -20.53 4.70
CA LEU A 129 -7.68 -19.47 5.19
C LEU A 129 -8.73 -19.11 4.13
N THR A 130 -9.83 -18.52 4.59
CA THR A 130 -10.85 -17.93 3.72
C THR A 130 -11.16 -16.53 4.22
N ALA A 131 -11.36 -15.61 3.31
CA ALA A 131 -11.78 -14.24 3.61
C ALA A 131 -13.27 -14.10 3.29
N TYR A 132 -13.96 -13.31 4.10
CA TYR A 132 -15.37 -12.98 3.88
C TYR A 132 -15.51 -11.47 3.72
N PHE A 133 -16.34 -11.08 2.80
CA PHE A 133 -16.58 -9.70 2.41
C PHE A 133 -18.08 -9.41 2.43
N TRP A 134 -18.50 -8.20 2.88
CA TRP A 134 -19.89 -7.79 2.81
C TRP A 134 -20.30 -7.34 1.41
#